data_de6cef96a4056456d86ca5090453daff
#
_entry.id   de6cef96a4056456d86ca5090453daff
#
_cell.length_a   1.000
_cell.length_b   1.000
_cell.length_c   1.000
_cell.angle_alpha   90.00
_cell.angle_beta   90.00
_cell.angle_gamma   90.00
#
_symmetry.space_group_name_H-M   'P 1'
#
loop_
_entity.id
_entity.type
_entity.pdbx_description
1 polymer ?
#
loop_
_entity_poly.entity_id
_entity_poly.type
_entity_poly.pdbx_seq_one_letter_code
_entity_poly.pdbx_strand_id
1 'polypeptide(L)'
;MMAAPALAQSDMAQGEVRRLDLQNAKVTIRHGEIKTLDMPPMTMVFVAKPKSLLDGLKVGDKIQFIAKEENSQYVVTKIKNLAN
;
A
#
# COMPACT_ATOMS: atom_id res chain seq x y z
N MET A 1 -28.01 -8.96 6.66
CA MET A 1 -27.29 -8.98 6.71
C MET A 1 -26.41 -8.54 6.15
N MET A 2 -25.88 -8.27 5.89
CA MET A 2 -25.21 -8.06 5.57
C MET A 2 -23.99 -7.90 5.56
N ALA A 3 -23.18 -7.69 5.61
CA ALA A 3 -21.79 -7.81 5.99
C ALA A 3 -20.82 -7.91 4.85
N ALA A 4 -21.27 -8.01 3.69
CA ALA A 4 -20.45 -8.18 2.52
C ALA A 4 -19.39 -7.08 2.33
N PRO A 5 -19.67 -5.83 2.64
CA PRO A 5 -18.68 -4.78 2.39
C PRO A 5 -17.39 -4.97 3.16
N ALA A 6 -17.46 -5.61 4.29
CA ALA A 6 -16.27 -5.81 5.07
C ALA A 6 -15.24 -6.67 4.35
N LEU A 7 -15.71 -7.56 3.49
CA LEU A 7 -14.80 -8.44 2.77
C LEU A 7 -13.91 -7.69 1.80
N ALA A 8 -14.47 -6.69 1.13
CA ALA A 8 -13.68 -5.92 0.19
C ALA A 8 -12.57 -5.17 0.89
N GLN A 9 -12.82 -4.74 2.12
CA GLN A 9 -11.82 -3.99 2.86
C GLN A 9 -10.71 -4.85 3.40
N SER A 10 -10.97 -6.14 3.55
CA SER A 10 -9.96 -7.01 4.12
C SER A 10 -8.75 -7.19 3.21
N ASP A 11 -8.88 -6.84 1.95
CA ASP A 11 -7.76 -6.93 1.03
C ASP A 11 -6.81 -5.75 1.12
N MET A 12 -7.18 -4.71 1.86
CA MET A 12 -6.35 -3.53 1.97
C MET A 12 -5.49 -3.58 3.23
N ALA A 13 -4.21 -3.33 3.04
CA ALA A 13 -3.30 -3.19 4.15
C ALA A 13 -3.21 -1.74 4.55
N GLN A 14 -2.70 -1.49 5.74
CA GLN A 14 -2.52 -0.13 6.23
C GLN A 14 -1.05 0.11 6.49
N GLY A 15 -0.64 1.35 6.33
CA GLY A 15 0.74 1.68 6.58
C GLY A 15 0.98 3.18 6.58
N GLU A 16 2.23 3.52 6.74
CA GLU A 16 2.67 4.90 6.76
C GLU A 16 3.78 5.06 5.72
N VAL A 17 3.69 6.13 4.93
CA VAL A 17 4.70 6.41 3.92
C VAL A 17 5.97 6.89 4.60
N ARG A 18 7.07 6.19 4.36
CA ARG A 18 8.37 6.54 4.95
C ARG A 18 9.30 7.16 3.95
N ARG A 19 9.12 6.89 2.66
CA ARG A 19 9.99 7.41 1.64
C ARG A 19 9.28 7.34 0.29
N LEU A 20 9.54 8.32 -0.55
CA LEU A 20 8.98 8.37 -1.90
C LEU A 20 10.10 8.52 -2.90
N ASP A 21 10.05 7.71 -3.95
CA ASP A 21 10.96 7.82 -5.07
C ASP A 21 10.10 7.95 -6.32
N LEU A 22 9.78 9.19 -6.65
CA LEU A 22 8.84 9.44 -7.74
C LEU A 22 9.42 9.11 -9.10
N GLN A 23 10.72 9.22 -9.25
CA GLN A 23 11.35 8.90 -10.53
C GLN A 23 11.22 7.44 -10.88
N ASN A 24 11.34 6.58 -9.89
CA ASN A 24 11.32 5.14 -10.12
C ASN A 24 10.01 4.50 -9.72
N ALA A 25 9.00 5.32 -9.41
CA ALA A 25 7.69 4.85 -9.02
C ALA A 25 7.74 3.88 -7.84
N LYS A 26 8.57 4.21 -6.84
CA LYS A 26 8.71 3.36 -5.67
C LYS A 26 8.29 4.11 -4.42
N VAL A 27 7.74 3.37 -3.48
CA VAL A 27 7.33 3.93 -2.20
C VAL A 27 7.73 2.98 -1.10
N THR A 28 8.37 3.53 -0.07
CA THR A 28 8.71 2.74 1.11
C THR A 28 7.60 2.95 2.12
N ILE A 29 7.00 1.84 2.55
CA ILE A 29 5.85 1.85 3.44
C ILE A 29 6.17 1.03 4.67
N ARG A 30 5.92 1.60 5.83
CA ARG A 30 5.91 0.85 7.07
C ARG A 30 4.49 0.35 7.24
N HIS A 31 4.28 -0.93 7.00
CA HIS A 31 2.94 -1.48 6.94
C HIS A 31 2.65 -2.42 8.09
N GLY A 32 1.37 -2.57 8.39
CA GLY A 32 0.92 -3.60 9.28
C GLY A 32 0.86 -4.93 8.57
N GLU A 33 0.20 -5.88 9.19
CA GLU A 33 0.09 -7.21 8.58
C GLU A 33 -0.61 -7.13 7.23
N ILE A 34 -0.06 -7.81 6.25
CA ILE A 34 -0.67 -7.94 4.93
C ILE A 34 -1.08 -9.40 4.76
N LYS A 35 -2.35 -9.67 5.02
CA LYS A 35 -2.83 -11.05 5.05
C LYS A 35 -2.79 -11.71 3.68
N THR A 36 -3.07 -10.95 2.63
CA THR A 36 -3.06 -11.51 1.28
C THR A 36 -1.68 -11.94 0.83
N LEU A 37 -0.64 -11.39 1.44
CA LEU A 37 0.74 -11.74 1.13
C LEU A 37 1.41 -12.51 2.25
N ASP A 38 0.65 -12.79 3.30
CA ASP A 38 1.16 -13.54 4.44
C ASP A 38 2.39 -12.87 5.04
N MET A 39 2.33 -11.56 5.17
CA MET A 39 3.45 -10.78 5.69
C MET A 39 3.16 -10.20 7.06
N PRO A 40 4.14 -10.25 7.96
CA PRO A 40 4.02 -9.57 9.23
C PRO A 40 4.25 -8.07 9.08
N PRO A 41 3.98 -7.27 10.10
CA PRO A 41 4.30 -5.85 10.05
C PRO A 41 5.79 -5.63 9.78
N MET A 42 6.09 -4.76 8.82
CA MET A 42 7.48 -4.45 8.50
C MET A 42 7.53 -3.22 7.61
N THR A 43 8.73 -2.76 7.32
CA THR A 43 8.96 -1.64 6.42
C THR A 43 9.64 -2.17 5.16
N MET A 44 9.07 -1.86 4.00
CA MET A 44 9.64 -2.35 2.76
C MET A 44 9.27 -1.44 1.60
N VAL A 45 9.94 -1.67 0.47
CA VAL A 45 9.76 -0.88 -0.73
C VAL A 45 8.78 -1.60 -1.66
N PHE A 46 7.83 -0.82 -2.18
CA PHE A 46 6.85 -1.29 -3.16
C PHE A 46 7.01 -0.50 -4.44
N VAL A 47 6.65 -1.13 -5.55
CA VAL A 47 6.56 -0.46 -6.84
C VAL A 47 5.11 -0.02 -7.03
N ALA A 48 4.90 1.22 -7.42
CA ALA A 48 3.56 1.74 -7.67
C ALA A 48 3.20 1.58 -9.14
N LYS A 49 2.06 0.97 -9.41
CA LYS A 49 1.52 0.82 -10.75
C LYS A 49 0.06 1.18 -10.75
N PRO A 50 -0.31 2.26 -11.40
CA PRO A 50 0.55 3.20 -12.13
C PRO A 50 1.30 4.13 -11.18
N LYS A 51 2.31 4.79 -11.74
CA LYS A 51 3.11 5.74 -10.98
C LYS A 51 2.29 6.86 -10.37
N SER A 52 1.18 7.19 -10.99
CA SER A 52 0.30 8.26 -10.52
C SER A 52 -0.29 7.96 -9.14
N LEU A 53 -0.22 6.71 -8.68
CA LEU A 53 -0.67 6.41 -7.32
C LEU A 53 0.11 7.19 -6.27
N LEU A 54 1.31 7.63 -6.60
CA LEU A 54 2.15 8.36 -5.67
C LEU A 54 1.87 9.86 -5.67
N ASP A 55 1.05 10.33 -6.61
CA ASP A 55 0.73 11.74 -6.68
C ASP A 55 0.02 12.19 -5.42
N GLY A 56 0.51 13.26 -4.82
CA GLY A 56 -0.11 13.80 -3.63
C GLY A 56 0.27 13.14 -2.33
N LEU A 57 1.05 12.06 -2.39
CA LEU A 57 1.51 11.43 -1.17
C LEU A 57 2.70 12.18 -0.59
N LYS A 58 2.81 12.12 0.72
CA LYS A 58 3.92 12.73 1.45
C LYS A 58 4.45 11.76 2.48
N VAL A 59 5.71 11.89 2.80
CA VAL A 59 6.29 11.12 3.88
C VAL A 59 5.52 11.42 5.16
N GLY A 60 5.13 10.38 5.86
CA GLY A 60 4.33 10.51 7.07
C GLY A 60 2.85 10.29 6.88
N ASP A 61 2.39 10.23 5.63
CA ASP A 61 0.96 9.99 5.37
C ASP A 61 0.57 8.59 5.80
N LYS A 62 -0.61 8.49 6.41
CA LYS A 62 -1.22 7.20 6.70
C LYS A 62 -2.07 6.80 5.52
N ILE A 63 -1.89 5.56 5.08
CA ILE A 63 -2.56 5.09 3.87
C ILE A 63 -3.11 3.69 4.06
N GLN A 64 -4.09 3.38 3.23
CA GLN A 64 -4.51 2.02 2.96
C GLN A 64 -4.09 1.69 1.54
N PHE A 65 -3.71 0.46 1.29
CA PHE A 65 -3.24 0.10 -0.04
C PHE A 65 -3.48 -1.37 -0.32
N ILE A 66 -3.49 -1.69 -1.61
CA ILE A 66 -3.56 -3.06 -2.08
C ILE A 66 -2.24 -3.38 -2.74
N ALA A 67 -1.59 -4.43 -2.27
CA ALA A 67 -0.31 -4.86 -2.81
C ALA A 67 -0.40 -6.30 -3.25
N LYS A 68 0.41 -6.65 -4.23
CA LYS A 68 0.51 -8.02 -4.70
C LYS A 68 1.94 -8.29 -5.10
N GLU A 69 2.27 -9.57 -5.20
CA GLU A 69 3.58 -9.98 -5.66
C GLU A 69 3.51 -10.25 -7.15
N GLU A 70 4.46 -9.69 -7.90
CA GLU A 70 4.48 -9.81 -9.35
C GLU A 70 5.93 -9.81 -9.80
N ASN A 71 6.37 -10.87 -10.45
CA ASN A 71 7.74 -10.98 -10.95
C ASN A 71 8.79 -10.71 -9.88
N SER A 72 8.58 -11.28 -8.70
CA SER A 72 9.49 -11.14 -7.56
C SER A 72 9.53 -9.73 -7.01
N GLN A 73 8.58 -8.90 -7.37
CA GLN A 73 8.44 -7.55 -6.81
C GLN A 73 7.12 -7.44 -6.10
N TYR A 74 7.07 -6.55 -5.12
CA TYR A 74 5.80 -6.22 -4.47
C TYR A 74 5.30 -4.94 -5.08
N VAL A 75 4.09 -5.01 -5.63
CA VAL A 75 3.49 -3.94 -6.42
C VAL A 75 2.25 -3.44 -5.71
N VAL A 76 2.15 -2.12 -5.58
CA VAL A 76 0.94 -1.49 -5.06
C VAL A 76 0.09 -1.07 -6.25
N THR A 77 -1.16 -1.51 -6.27
CA THR A 77 -2.06 -1.21 -7.36
C THR A 77 -3.16 -0.23 -6.98
N LYS A 78 -3.29 0.06 -5.69
CA LYS A 78 -4.29 1.01 -5.21
C LYS A 78 -3.82 1.60 -3.89
N ILE A 79 -3.98 2.91 -3.74
CA ILE A 79 -3.62 3.62 -2.50
C ILE A 79 -4.73 4.58 -2.16
N LYS A 80 -5.11 4.59 -0.89
CA LYS A 80 -6.05 5.55 -0.36
C LYS A 80 -5.40 6.29 0.80
N ASN A 81 -5.39 7.61 0.72
CA ASN A 81 -4.79 8.42 1.78
C ASN A 81 -5.79 8.59 2.91
N LEU A 82 -5.39 8.19 4.11
CA LEU A 82 -6.26 8.25 5.28
C LEU A 82 -6.15 9.57 6.02
N ALA A 83 -5.16 10.37 5.70
CA ALA A 83 -4.93 11.61 6.43
C ALA A 83 -5.96 12.68 6.08
N ASN A 84 -6.77 12.48 5.10
CA ASN A 84 -7.81 13.44 4.74
C ASN A 84 -9.18 12.88 4.98
#